data_5f1ad4c722b3794552a82a88775598c8
#
_entry.id   5f1ad4c722b3794552a82a88775598c8
#
_cell.length_a   1.000
_cell.length_b   1.000
_cell.length_c   1.000
_cell.angle_alpha   90.00
_cell.angle_beta   90.00
_cell.angle_gamma   90.00
#
_symmetry.space_group_name_H-M   'P 1'
#
loop_
_entity.id
_entity.type
_entity.pdbx_description
1 polymer ?
#
loop_
_entity_poly.entity_id
_entity_poly.type
_entity_poly.pdbx_seq_one_letter_code
_entity_poly.pdbx_strand_id
1 'polypeptide(L)'
;MRSAVIFLVLLLSFEASAGPRVDVPQGRLTVDERAVLAAAYMGYIQRKTGYFSYEFDFVSGSWSRADELVRQAGASYGLSEYLLTHDDAIAKSVVEKAIKAYRNNSVSFKQGKLLTDQLDLSKAETGATALALIGALQYAKATGDHQFDADIQAWKEGLVTLYHPKGGFAGGPNDPEESPYFNGEGWLALSVYAEHYPRDERVKSILSALDAAMVKLYKAEPDIGFFHWGLMATARRYGQTKDIQLIEFGAQQVNHFLTEMRPNFDEEVNSCYSVEGMAAVLPVLQKVPKHAALAARLHTRIRQEMNKNIGMQITPDQKMLVLVGGRTLSAPELPRYAGAFINGLDRPQIRIDFTQHCLSALLKSEPYLGDQ
;
A
#
# COMPACT_ATOMS: atom_id res chain seq x y z
N MET A 1 -68.61 1.26 16.02
CA MET A 1 -67.65 1.87 15.08
C MET A 1 -66.26 1.34 15.42
N ARG A 2 -65.72 0.43 14.60
CA ARG A 2 -64.38 -0.17 14.80
C ARG A 2 -63.46 0.50 13.78
N SER A 3 -62.52 1.31 14.25
CA SER A 3 -61.46 1.92 13.42
C SER A 3 -60.42 0.88 13.07
N ALA A 4 -60.30 0.58 11.78
CA ALA A 4 -59.20 -0.23 11.25
C ALA A 4 -57.95 0.65 11.09
N VAL A 5 -56.90 0.32 11.81
CA VAL A 5 -55.55 0.90 11.62
C VAL A 5 -54.87 0.12 10.50
N ILE A 6 -54.67 0.79 9.36
CA ILE A 6 -53.91 0.23 8.24
C ILE A 6 -52.42 0.48 8.53
N PHE A 7 -51.65 -0.58 8.81
CA PHE A 7 -50.20 -0.55 8.83
C PHE A 7 -49.69 -0.54 7.38
N LEU A 8 -49.18 0.61 6.94
CA LEU A 8 -48.48 0.74 5.69
C LEU A 8 -47.02 0.22 5.91
N VAL A 9 -46.77 -1.02 5.53
CA VAL A 9 -45.40 -1.57 5.47
C VAL A 9 -44.69 -0.96 4.27
N LEU A 10 -43.86 0.05 4.51
CA LEU A 10 -42.90 0.54 3.51
C LEU A 10 -41.84 -0.53 3.31
N LEU A 11 -41.99 -1.34 2.26
CA LEU A 11 -40.93 -2.15 1.69
C LEU A 11 -39.88 -1.21 1.11
N LEU A 12 -38.88 -0.85 1.91
CA LEU A 12 -37.63 -0.31 1.38
C LEU A 12 -36.96 -1.42 0.57
N SER A 13 -37.15 -1.37 -0.74
CA SER A 13 -36.32 -2.13 -1.67
C SER A 13 -34.87 -1.63 -1.52
N PHE A 14 -34.05 -2.39 -0.80
CA PHE A 14 -32.60 -2.29 -0.92
C PHE A 14 -32.26 -2.64 -2.37
N GLU A 15 -32.07 -1.63 -3.21
CA GLU A 15 -31.32 -1.82 -4.45
C GLU A 15 -29.96 -2.36 -4.05
N ALA A 16 -29.72 -3.63 -4.36
CA ALA A 16 -28.39 -4.22 -4.24
C ALA A 16 -27.45 -3.37 -5.09
N SER A 17 -26.63 -2.53 -4.47
CA SER A 17 -25.68 -1.68 -5.15
C SER A 17 -24.82 -2.57 -6.04
N ALA A 18 -24.85 -2.32 -7.34
CA ALA A 18 -23.93 -2.96 -8.28
C ALA A 18 -22.49 -2.68 -7.83
N GLY A 19 -21.59 -3.66 -7.96
CA GLY A 19 -20.17 -3.49 -7.68
C GLY A 19 -19.52 -2.40 -8.54
N PRO A 20 -18.17 -2.32 -8.51
CA PRO A 20 -17.44 -1.30 -9.28
C PRO A 20 -17.88 -1.31 -10.76
N ARG A 21 -18.31 -0.16 -11.27
CA ARG A 21 -18.68 -0.02 -12.67
C ARG A 21 -17.41 0.27 -13.47
N VAL A 22 -16.81 -0.76 -14.01
CA VAL A 22 -15.72 -0.68 -14.98
C VAL A 22 -16.17 -1.46 -16.20
N ASP A 23 -16.09 -0.88 -17.39
CA ASP A 23 -16.24 -1.60 -18.64
C ASP A 23 -15.05 -2.53 -18.81
N VAL A 24 -15.24 -3.80 -18.45
CA VAL A 24 -14.18 -4.81 -18.53
C VAL A 24 -14.32 -5.50 -19.90
N PRO A 25 -13.26 -5.53 -20.72
CA PRO A 25 -13.27 -6.25 -21.98
C PRO A 25 -13.57 -7.74 -21.78
N GLN A 26 -14.29 -8.35 -22.72
CA GLN A 26 -14.45 -9.80 -22.74
C GLN A 26 -13.11 -10.44 -23.12
N GLY A 27 -12.50 -11.15 -22.19
CA GLY A 27 -11.22 -11.82 -22.42
C GLY A 27 -10.30 -11.81 -21.20
N ARG A 28 -9.03 -12.10 -21.45
CA ARG A 28 -8.01 -12.06 -20.41
C ARG A 28 -7.60 -10.61 -20.13
N LEU A 29 -7.73 -10.17 -18.87
CA LEU A 29 -7.35 -8.82 -18.46
C LEU A 29 -5.85 -8.61 -18.56
N THR A 30 -5.42 -7.51 -19.14
CA THR A 30 -4.04 -7.02 -19.10
C THR A 30 -3.65 -6.59 -17.68
N VAL A 31 -2.36 -6.38 -17.45
CA VAL A 31 -1.85 -5.89 -16.16
C VAL A 31 -2.43 -4.51 -15.82
N ASP A 32 -2.52 -3.64 -16.82
CA ASP A 32 -3.11 -2.30 -16.69
C ASP A 32 -4.60 -2.35 -16.34
N GLU A 33 -5.40 -3.14 -17.05
CA GLU A 33 -6.83 -3.33 -16.76
C GLU A 33 -7.07 -3.88 -15.34
N ARG A 34 -6.15 -4.72 -14.85
CA ARG A 34 -6.17 -5.21 -13.46
C ARG A 34 -5.89 -4.11 -12.44
N ALA A 35 -4.97 -3.20 -12.76
CA ALA A 35 -4.70 -2.04 -11.92
C ALA A 35 -5.91 -1.08 -11.88
N VAL A 36 -6.52 -0.81 -13.03
CA VAL A 36 -7.77 -0.03 -13.14
C VAL A 36 -8.89 -0.67 -12.31
N LEU A 37 -9.06 -1.98 -12.40
CA LEU A 37 -10.08 -2.70 -11.65
C LEU A 37 -9.82 -2.66 -10.13
N ALA A 38 -8.56 -2.78 -9.70
CA ALA A 38 -8.18 -2.65 -8.29
C ALA A 38 -8.44 -1.23 -7.75
N ALA A 39 -8.11 -0.20 -8.53
CA ALA A 39 -8.39 1.19 -8.17
C ALA A 39 -9.91 1.45 -8.06
N ALA A 40 -10.70 0.94 -9.00
CA ALA A 40 -12.16 1.05 -8.97
C ALA A 40 -12.77 0.34 -7.75
N TYR A 41 -12.27 -0.85 -7.38
CA TYR A 41 -12.68 -1.54 -6.16
C TYR A 41 -12.39 -0.69 -4.91
N MET A 42 -11.20 -0.10 -4.80
CA MET A 42 -10.86 0.77 -3.68
C MET A 42 -11.81 1.96 -3.57
N GLY A 43 -12.17 2.56 -4.70
CA GLY A 43 -13.19 3.63 -4.74
C GLY A 43 -14.57 3.15 -4.29
N TYR A 44 -14.99 1.95 -4.70
CA TYR A 44 -16.27 1.35 -4.33
C TYR A 44 -16.43 1.12 -2.82
N ILE A 45 -15.36 0.68 -2.14
CA ILE A 45 -15.40 0.40 -0.69
C ILE A 45 -15.15 1.64 0.17
N GLN A 46 -14.93 2.84 -0.43
CA GLN A 46 -14.72 4.05 0.37
C GLN A 46 -16.02 4.50 1.04
N ARG A 47 -15.99 4.62 2.36
CA ARG A 47 -17.09 5.12 3.18
C ARG A 47 -17.28 6.64 3.04
N LYS A 48 -18.45 7.14 3.45
CA LYS A 48 -18.74 8.59 3.48
C LYS A 48 -17.74 9.39 4.33
N THR A 49 -17.14 8.76 5.32
CA THR A 49 -16.12 9.35 6.20
C THR A 49 -14.79 9.65 5.51
N GLY A 50 -14.53 9.06 4.34
CA GLY A 50 -13.24 9.13 3.64
C GLY A 50 -12.34 7.91 3.89
N TYR A 51 -12.61 7.15 4.94
CA TYR A 51 -11.97 5.86 5.21
C TYR A 51 -12.58 4.75 4.36
N PHE A 52 -11.89 3.60 4.27
CA PHE A 52 -12.33 2.44 3.49
C PHE A 52 -12.99 1.39 4.39
N SER A 53 -13.86 0.55 3.84
CA SER A 53 -14.32 -0.67 4.51
C SER A 53 -13.14 -1.63 4.61
N TYR A 54 -12.86 -2.15 5.83
CA TYR A 54 -11.54 -2.68 6.17
C TYR A 54 -11.28 -4.09 5.63
N GLU A 55 -12.10 -5.06 6.04
CA GLU A 55 -11.89 -6.48 5.72
C GLU A 55 -13.22 -7.20 5.59
N PHE A 56 -13.37 -8.03 4.55
CA PHE A 56 -14.52 -8.90 4.34
C PHE A 56 -14.08 -10.35 4.27
N ASP A 57 -14.76 -11.21 5.03
CA ASP A 57 -14.52 -12.65 5.06
C ASP A 57 -15.64 -13.38 4.30
N PHE A 58 -15.28 -14.05 3.22
CA PHE A 58 -16.22 -14.80 2.39
C PHE A 58 -16.76 -16.07 3.05
N VAL A 59 -16.11 -16.60 4.09
CA VAL A 59 -16.62 -17.77 4.83
C VAL A 59 -17.77 -17.37 5.75
N SER A 60 -17.61 -16.26 6.47
CA SER A 60 -18.66 -15.74 7.36
C SER A 60 -19.65 -14.81 6.64
N GLY A 61 -19.33 -14.34 5.43
CA GLY A 61 -20.14 -13.40 4.67
C GLY A 61 -20.27 -12.03 5.34
N SER A 62 -19.28 -11.59 6.10
CA SER A 62 -19.38 -10.37 6.91
C SER A 62 -18.14 -9.47 6.87
N TRP A 63 -18.40 -8.16 7.04
CA TRP A 63 -17.35 -7.17 7.24
C TRP A 63 -16.84 -7.23 8.68
N SER A 64 -15.51 -7.17 8.83
CA SER A 64 -14.86 -7.02 10.13
C SER A 64 -15.22 -5.68 10.79
N ARG A 65 -15.27 -5.69 12.14
CA ARG A 65 -15.35 -4.46 12.95
C ARG A 65 -13.97 -3.88 13.25
N ALA A 66 -12.91 -4.62 13.00
CA ALA A 66 -11.54 -4.12 13.10
C ALA A 66 -11.30 -3.00 12.09
N ASP A 67 -10.39 -2.12 12.40
CA ASP A 67 -9.88 -1.08 11.50
C ASP A 67 -8.45 -0.75 11.95
N GLU A 68 -7.58 -0.40 11.02
CA GLU A 68 -6.21 -0.01 11.32
C GLU A 68 -5.79 1.19 10.49
N LEU A 69 -5.36 2.24 11.17
CA LEU A 69 -5.11 3.54 10.56
C LEU A 69 -3.96 3.51 9.56
N VAL A 70 -2.92 2.73 9.83
CA VAL A 70 -1.79 2.57 8.90
C VAL A 70 -2.25 1.96 7.58
N ARG A 71 -3.15 0.97 7.61
CA ARG A 71 -3.71 0.36 6.39
C ARG A 71 -4.69 1.29 5.66
N GLN A 72 -5.43 2.12 6.40
CA GLN A 72 -6.25 3.17 5.79
C GLN A 72 -5.37 4.17 5.02
N ALA A 73 -4.27 4.62 5.60
CA ALA A 73 -3.31 5.51 4.94
C ALA A 73 -2.63 4.80 3.75
N GLY A 74 -2.28 3.52 3.89
CA GLY A 74 -1.75 2.68 2.82
C GLY A 74 -2.68 2.58 1.62
N ALA A 75 -3.99 2.44 1.84
CA ALA A 75 -4.97 2.41 0.77
C ALA A 75 -4.94 3.68 -0.09
N SER A 76 -4.87 4.86 0.53
CA SER A 76 -4.77 6.13 -0.20
C SER A 76 -3.40 6.31 -0.87
N TYR A 77 -2.32 5.81 -0.26
CA TYR A 77 -0.99 5.76 -0.89
C TYR A 77 -1.02 4.97 -2.20
N GLY A 78 -1.55 3.73 -2.20
CA GLY A 78 -1.63 2.91 -3.41
C GLY A 78 -2.46 3.57 -4.52
N LEU A 79 -3.59 4.20 -4.17
CA LEU A 79 -4.40 4.95 -5.14
C LEU A 79 -3.69 6.21 -5.65
N SER A 80 -2.96 6.93 -4.80
CA SER A 80 -2.21 8.11 -5.26
C SER A 80 -1.02 7.73 -6.14
N GLU A 81 -0.42 6.55 -5.94
CA GLU A 81 0.58 5.99 -6.84
C GLU A 81 -0.04 5.65 -8.21
N TYR A 82 -1.22 5.05 -8.24
CA TYR A 82 -1.97 4.80 -9.47
C TYR A 82 -2.23 6.09 -10.27
N LEU A 83 -2.56 7.18 -9.61
CA LEU A 83 -2.78 8.49 -10.26
C LEU A 83 -1.53 9.07 -10.92
N LEU A 84 -0.31 8.60 -10.60
CA LEU A 84 0.91 9.08 -11.28
C LEU A 84 0.97 8.68 -12.75
N THR A 85 0.23 7.64 -13.14
CA THR A 85 0.20 7.10 -14.52
C THR A 85 -1.19 7.07 -15.14
N HIS A 86 -2.26 7.28 -14.35
CA HIS A 86 -3.65 7.22 -14.79
C HIS A 86 -4.40 8.50 -14.47
N ASP A 87 -5.01 9.13 -15.48
CA ASP A 87 -5.91 10.27 -15.29
C ASP A 87 -7.32 9.75 -14.98
N ASP A 88 -7.57 9.43 -13.72
CA ASP A 88 -8.82 8.85 -13.22
C ASP A 88 -9.49 9.83 -12.24
N ALA A 89 -10.57 10.48 -12.69
CA ALA A 89 -11.30 11.46 -11.88
C ALA A 89 -11.97 10.84 -10.64
N ILE A 90 -12.34 9.55 -10.69
CA ILE A 90 -12.94 8.85 -9.55
C ILE A 90 -11.85 8.58 -8.51
N ALA A 91 -10.74 7.99 -8.91
CA ALA A 91 -9.61 7.73 -8.02
C ALA A 91 -9.07 9.04 -7.42
N LYS A 92 -8.98 10.12 -8.20
CA LYS A 92 -8.64 11.47 -7.71
C LYS A 92 -9.57 11.92 -6.58
N SER A 93 -10.88 11.82 -6.77
CA SER A 93 -11.88 12.19 -5.75
C SER A 93 -11.79 11.32 -4.51
N VAL A 94 -11.51 10.02 -4.67
CA VAL A 94 -11.34 9.07 -3.56
C VAL A 94 -10.11 9.42 -2.72
N VAL A 95 -8.97 9.68 -3.35
CA VAL A 95 -7.73 10.07 -2.65
C VAL A 95 -7.91 11.41 -1.95
N GLU A 96 -8.47 12.41 -2.63
CA GLU A 96 -8.74 13.72 -2.04
C GLU A 96 -9.59 13.63 -0.76
N LYS A 97 -10.65 12.82 -0.80
CA LYS A 97 -11.55 12.61 0.34
C LYS A 97 -10.85 11.86 1.49
N ALA A 98 -9.98 10.91 1.20
CA ALA A 98 -9.18 10.21 2.20
C ALA A 98 -8.20 11.20 2.88
N ILE A 99 -7.45 12.00 2.12
CA ILE A 99 -6.51 12.99 2.67
C ILE A 99 -7.25 14.02 3.55
N LYS A 100 -8.45 14.47 3.15
CA LYS A 100 -9.30 15.35 3.98
C LYS A 100 -9.69 14.68 5.30
N ALA A 101 -10.00 13.39 5.29
CA ALA A 101 -10.29 12.63 6.51
C ALA A 101 -9.06 12.56 7.42
N TYR A 102 -7.86 12.33 6.87
CA TYR A 102 -6.60 12.30 7.63
C TYR A 102 -6.27 13.68 8.22
N ARG A 103 -6.43 14.76 7.45
CA ARG A 103 -6.31 16.15 7.95
C ARG A 103 -7.17 16.37 9.20
N ASN A 104 -8.43 15.93 9.14
CA ASN A 104 -9.41 16.11 10.21
C ASN A 104 -9.11 15.23 11.44
N ASN A 105 -8.38 14.14 11.27
CA ASN A 105 -7.96 13.21 12.33
C ASN A 105 -6.47 13.36 12.69
N SER A 106 -5.86 14.48 12.36
CA SER A 106 -4.49 14.79 12.76
C SER A 106 -4.46 15.74 13.94
N VAL A 107 -3.62 15.43 14.93
CA VAL A 107 -3.41 16.25 16.13
C VAL A 107 -2.04 16.88 16.14
N SER A 108 -1.92 18.05 16.76
CA SER A 108 -0.65 18.75 16.92
C SER A 108 0.30 17.95 17.82
N PHE A 109 1.52 17.79 17.38
CA PHE A 109 2.60 17.15 18.14
C PHE A 109 3.91 17.89 17.90
N LYS A 110 4.44 18.55 18.94
CA LYS A 110 5.61 19.43 18.86
C LYS A 110 5.43 20.47 17.73
N GLN A 111 6.32 20.46 16.71
CA GLN A 111 6.26 21.43 15.59
C GLN A 111 5.39 20.97 14.42
N GLY A 112 4.83 19.75 14.48
CA GLY A 112 4.07 19.15 13.39
C GLY A 112 2.74 18.61 13.81
N LYS A 113 2.22 17.66 13.00
CA LYS A 113 1.01 16.90 13.28
C LYS A 113 1.27 15.42 13.05
N LEU A 114 0.56 14.59 13.81
CA LEU A 114 0.50 13.15 13.60
C LEU A 114 -0.93 12.73 13.27
N LEU A 115 -1.07 11.81 12.35
CA LEU A 115 -2.34 11.15 12.05
C LEU A 115 -2.70 10.21 13.21
N THR A 116 -3.95 10.30 13.68
CA THR A 116 -4.43 9.55 14.85
C THR A 116 -5.80 8.93 14.59
N ASP A 117 -6.21 8.02 15.44
CA ASP A 117 -7.59 7.59 15.53
C ASP A 117 -8.33 8.44 16.58
N GLN A 118 -9.50 8.95 16.21
CA GLN A 118 -10.42 9.71 17.10
C GLN A 118 -9.77 10.94 17.78
N LEU A 119 -8.78 11.58 17.15
CA LEU A 119 -8.03 12.71 17.69
C LEU A 119 -7.29 12.39 19.02
N ASP A 120 -7.03 11.14 19.28
CA ASP A 120 -6.28 10.66 20.42
C ASP A 120 -4.79 10.51 20.09
N LEU A 121 -3.96 11.41 20.61
CA LEU A 121 -2.51 11.39 20.36
C LEU A 121 -1.84 10.07 20.79
N SER A 122 -2.39 9.37 21.78
CA SER A 122 -1.86 8.09 22.23
C SER A 122 -1.97 6.97 21.20
N LYS A 123 -2.83 7.17 20.21
CA LYS A 123 -3.07 6.23 19.09
C LYS A 123 -2.36 6.63 17.82
N ALA A 124 -1.51 7.67 17.86
CA ALA A 124 -0.75 8.07 16.70
C ALA A 124 0.39 7.08 16.44
N GLU A 125 0.50 6.65 15.20
CA GLU A 125 1.53 5.73 14.72
C GLU A 125 2.36 6.37 13.61
N THR A 126 3.66 6.10 13.65
CA THR A 126 4.62 6.58 12.64
C THR A 126 4.21 6.15 11.24
N GLY A 127 3.85 4.88 11.05
CA GLY A 127 3.46 4.34 9.74
C GLY A 127 2.26 5.05 9.13
N ALA A 128 1.21 5.31 9.93
CA ALA A 128 0.03 6.00 9.45
C ALA A 128 0.34 7.41 8.95
N THR A 129 1.17 8.18 9.71
CA THR A 129 1.60 9.52 9.31
C THR A 129 2.51 9.50 8.08
N ALA A 130 3.43 8.52 8.00
CA ALA A 130 4.33 8.33 6.88
C ALA A 130 3.58 8.05 5.58
N LEU A 131 2.62 7.11 5.59
CA LEU A 131 1.84 6.75 4.40
C LEU A 131 0.85 7.86 3.98
N ALA A 132 0.25 8.58 4.94
CA ALA A 132 -0.56 9.76 4.63
C ALA A 132 0.28 10.87 3.95
N LEU A 133 1.51 11.10 4.42
CA LEU A 133 2.46 12.03 3.81
C LEU A 133 2.79 11.63 2.37
N ILE A 134 3.13 10.35 2.12
CA ILE A 134 3.42 9.87 0.76
C ILE A 134 2.19 10.04 -0.13
N GLY A 135 1.00 9.64 0.34
CA GLY A 135 -0.24 9.76 -0.41
C GLY A 135 -0.53 11.19 -0.85
N ALA A 136 -0.37 12.17 0.07
CA ALA A 136 -0.58 13.58 -0.25
C ALA A 136 0.47 14.14 -1.23
N LEU A 137 1.75 13.74 -1.10
CA LEU A 137 2.82 14.13 -2.02
C LEU A 137 2.56 13.60 -3.44
N GLN A 138 2.20 12.32 -3.57
CA GLN A 138 1.90 11.72 -4.86
C GLN A 138 0.64 12.32 -5.49
N TYR A 139 -0.39 12.58 -4.68
CA TYR A 139 -1.60 13.28 -5.13
C TYR A 139 -1.27 14.66 -5.71
N ALA A 140 -0.51 15.48 -4.98
CA ALA A 140 -0.09 16.79 -5.48
C ALA A 140 0.70 16.68 -6.79
N LYS A 141 1.61 15.70 -6.89
CA LYS A 141 2.40 15.44 -8.11
C LYS A 141 1.53 15.02 -9.29
N ALA A 142 0.57 14.12 -9.06
CA ALA A 142 -0.29 13.58 -10.12
C ALA A 142 -1.30 14.61 -10.63
N THR A 143 -1.80 15.46 -9.76
CA THR A 143 -2.94 16.35 -10.06
C THR A 143 -2.56 17.81 -10.25
N GLY A 144 -1.40 18.23 -9.77
CA GLY A 144 -1.02 19.64 -9.66
C GLY A 144 -1.83 20.41 -8.60
N ASP A 145 -2.58 19.73 -7.75
CA ASP A 145 -3.39 20.36 -6.72
C ASP A 145 -2.62 20.45 -5.40
N HIS A 146 -2.37 21.67 -4.95
CA HIS A 146 -1.56 22.00 -3.79
C HIS A 146 -2.38 22.33 -2.52
N GLN A 147 -3.68 21.97 -2.48
CA GLN A 147 -4.54 22.25 -1.33
C GLN A 147 -4.08 21.57 -0.02
N PHE A 148 -3.21 20.58 -0.11
CA PHE A 148 -2.69 19.82 1.04
C PHE A 148 -1.24 20.18 1.42
N ASP A 149 -0.62 21.19 0.83
CA ASP A 149 0.78 21.54 1.11
C ASP A 149 1.02 21.86 2.60
N ALA A 150 0.07 22.50 3.27
CA ALA A 150 0.17 22.78 4.70
C ALA A 150 0.14 21.48 5.55
N ASP A 151 -0.66 20.47 5.15
CA ASP A 151 -0.73 19.19 5.82
C ASP A 151 0.53 18.38 5.57
N ILE A 152 1.03 18.37 4.32
CA ILE A 152 2.31 17.76 3.95
C ILE A 152 3.43 18.27 4.86
N GLN A 153 3.55 19.59 5.03
CA GLN A 153 4.57 20.15 5.92
C GLN A 153 4.34 19.76 7.38
N ALA A 154 3.08 19.78 7.85
CA ALA A 154 2.76 19.43 9.22
C ALA A 154 3.04 17.94 9.53
N TRP A 155 2.69 17.01 8.64
CA TRP A 155 2.97 15.58 8.79
C TRP A 155 4.47 15.29 8.68
N LYS A 156 5.18 15.94 7.78
CA LYS A 156 6.64 15.84 7.69
C LYS A 156 7.31 16.27 9.00
N GLU A 157 6.93 17.41 9.56
CA GLU A 157 7.47 17.85 10.85
C GLU A 157 7.10 16.90 11.99
N GLY A 158 5.87 16.36 12.01
CA GLY A 158 5.46 15.33 12.95
C GLY A 158 6.34 14.08 12.86
N LEU A 159 6.55 13.56 11.64
CA LEU A 159 7.39 12.39 11.39
C LEU A 159 8.84 12.63 11.81
N VAL A 160 9.41 13.80 11.48
CA VAL A 160 10.78 14.17 11.88
C VAL A 160 10.94 14.20 13.42
N THR A 161 9.88 14.51 14.17
CA THR A 161 9.96 14.49 15.64
C THR A 161 9.94 13.10 16.26
N LEU A 162 9.56 12.08 15.49
CA LEU A 162 9.60 10.66 15.89
C LEU A 162 10.92 9.99 15.47
N TYR A 163 11.73 10.67 14.66
CA TYR A 163 13.05 10.17 14.27
C TYR A 163 14.05 10.19 15.43
N HIS A 164 14.76 9.09 15.61
CA HIS A 164 15.86 8.94 16.57
C HIS A 164 17.20 9.07 15.88
N PRO A 165 18.07 10.02 16.24
CA PRO A 165 19.35 10.26 15.56
C PRO A 165 20.32 9.06 15.52
N LYS A 166 20.11 8.06 16.37
CA LYS A 166 20.96 6.86 16.44
C LYS A 166 20.31 5.60 15.89
N GLY A 167 19.09 5.69 15.41
CA GLY A 167 18.31 4.55 14.95
C GLY A 167 17.32 4.94 13.86
N GLY A 168 16.10 4.45 13.95
CA GLY A 168 15.00 4.71 13.04
C GLY A 168 13.95 5.64 13.63
N PHE A 169 12.73 5.18 13.66
CA PHE A 169 11.58 5.93 14.14
C PHE A 169 10.94 5.24 15.35
N ALA A 170 10.58 6.02 16.36
CA ALA A 170 9.68 5.58 17.42
C ALA A 170 8.35 5.09 16.83
N GLY A 171 7.69 4.15 17.48
CA GLY A 171 6.36 3.66 17.10
C GLY A 171 5.32 4.76 17.10
N GLY A 172 5.39 5.65 18.08
CA GLY A 172 4.52 6.80 18.24
C GLY A 172 4.96 7.71 19.38
N PRO A 173 4.18 8.73 19.75
CA PRO A 173 4.52 9.68 20.82
C PRO A 173 4.77 9.04 22.18
N ASN A 174 4.05 7.97 22.48
CA ASN A 174 4.12 7.23 23.74
C ASN A 174 4.77 5.84 23.61
N ASP A 175 5.21 5.50 22.42
CA ASP A 175 5.88 4.25 22.10
C ASP A 175 7.29 4.55 21.54
N PRO A 176 8.32 4.51 22.38
CA PRO A 176 9.69 4.79 21.96
C PRO A 176 10.33 3.63 21.18
N GLU A 177 9.70 2.46 21.14
CA GLU A 177 10.25 1.29 20.47
C GLU A 177 10.21 1.46 18.94
N GLU A 178 11.26 0.99 18.29
CA GLU A 178 11.34 0.99 16.84
C GLU A 178 10.64 -0.26 16.27
N SER A 179 10.00 -0.09 15.13
CA SER A 179 9.45 -1.20 14.36
C SER A 179 10.12 -1.27 12.99
N PRO A 180 10.46 -2.47 12.49
CA PRO A 180 10.95 -2.65 11.12
C PRO A 180 10.03 -2.02 10.07
N TYR A 181 8.72 -2.13 10.24
CA TYR A 181 7.74 -1.49 9.37
C TYR A 181 7.88 0.04 9.39
N PHE A 182 7.85 0.64 10.58
CA PHE A 182 7.89 2.10 10.74
C PHE A 182 9.22 2.70 10.27
N ASN A 183 10.31 1.97 10.44
CA ASN A 183 11.61 2.35 9.93
C ASN A 183 11.61 2.44 8.40
N GLY A 184 11.05 1.43 7.73
CA GLY A 184 10.93 1.39 6.28
C GLY A 184 9.98 2.46 5.73
N GLU A 185 8.80 2.60 6.33
CA GLU A 185 7.77 3.58 5.94
C GLU A 185 8.25 5.01 6.14
N GLY A 186 8.86 5.32 7.29
CA GLY A 186 9.41 6.64 7.60
C GLY A 186 10.56 7.01 6.66
N TRP A 187 11.47 6.07 6.39
CA TRP A 187 12.56 6.28 5.44
C TRP A 187 12.05 6.53 4.02
N LEU A 188 11.07 5.75 3.57
CA LEU A 188 10.41 5.94 2.28
C LEU A 188 9.71 7.31 2.21
N ALA A 189 8.96 7.67 3.25
CA ALA A 189 8.20 8.93 3.28
C ALA A 189 9.10 10.15 3.18
N LEU A 190 10.19 10.21 3.97
CA LEU A 190 11.15 11.31 3.87
C LEU A 190 11.91 11.30 2.55
N SER A 191 12.16 10.12 1.95
CA SER A 191 12.76 10.01 0.62
C SER A 191 11.85 10.58 -0.48
N VAL A 192 10.55 10.27 -0.43
CA VAL A 192 9.55 10.85 -1.35
C VAL A 192 9.42 12.36 -1.12
N TYR A 193 9.39 12.80 0.15
CA TYR A 193 9.35 14.23 0.47
C TYR A 193 10.54 15.00 -0.13
N ALA A 194 11.76 14.46 -0.02
CA ALA A 194 12.97 15.11 -0.55
C ALA A 194 12.97 15.22 -2.09
N GLU A 195 12.25 14.34 -2.81
CA GLU A 195 12.04 14.48 -4.26
C GLU A 195 11.18 15.71 -4.60
N HIS A 196 10.18 15.99 -3.78
CA HIS A 196 9.26 17.12 -3.98
C HIS A 196 9.84 18.44 -3.48
N TYR A 197 10.61 18.38 -2.37
CA TYR A 197 11.21 19.54 -1.71
C TYR A 197 12.74 19.40 -1.64
N PRO A 198 13.45 19.43 -2.79
CA PRO A 198 14.89 19.15 -2.84
C PRO A 198 15.77 20.23 -2.22
N ARG A 199 15.19 21.33 -1.70
CA ARG A 199 15.91 22.41 -1.00
C ARG A 199 15.77 22.35 0.52
N ASP A 200 15.07 21.35 1.07
CA ASP A 200 14.98 21.16 2.53
C ASP A 200 16.26 20.47 3.06
N GLU A 201 17.26 21.31 3.42
CA GLU A 201 18.57 20.83 3.89
C GLU A 201 18.48 20.06 5.21
N ARG A 202 17.45 20.34 6.05
CA ARG A 202 17.23 19.60 7.29
C ARG A 202 16.82 18.16 6.99
N VAL A 203 15.88 17.95 6.07
CA VAL A 203 15.46 16.61 5.67
C VAL A 203 16.58 15.87 4.95
N LYS A 204 17.40 16.54 4.14
CA LYS A 204 18.58 15.93 3.51
C LYS A 204 19.58 15.41 4.56
N SER A 205 19.85 16.22 5.59
CA SER A 205 20.75 15.82 6.69
C SER A 205 20.19 14.59 7.44
N ILE A 206 18.90 14.59 7.75
CA ILE A 206 18.22 13.46 8.40
C ILE A 206 18.31 12.21 7.51
N LEU A 207 18.03 12.33 6.20
CA LEU A 207 18.08 11.22 5.27
C LEU A 207 19.50 10.63 5.15
N SER A 208 20.55 11.46 5.16
CA SER A 208 21.92 10.96 5.16
C SER A 208 22.23 10.10 6.39
N ALA A 209 21.73 10.51 7.57
CA ALA A 209 21.88 9.74 8.80
C ALA A 209 21.01 8.46 8.79
N LEU A 210 19.79 8.55 8.28
CA LEU A 210 18.89 7.41 8.10
C LEU A 210 19.47 6.37 7.15
N ASP A 211 20.00 6.78 5.99
CA ASP A 211 20.64 5.87 5.03
C ASP A 211 21.70 5.01 5.74
N ALA A 212 22.58 5.64 6.51
CA ALA A 212 23.63 4.93 7.25
C ALA A 212 23.05 4.01 8.36
N ALA A 213 22.04 4.48 9.09
CA ALA A 213 21.42 3.73 10.18
C ALA A 213 20.65 2.51 9.63
N MET A 214 19.83 2.67 8.60
CA MET A 214 19.04 1.59 8.00
C MET A 214 19.94 0.52 7.36
N VAL A 215 20.98 0.96 6.64
CA VAL A 215 21.97 0.04 6.07
C VAL A 215 22.67 -0.75 7.19
N LYS A 216 23.12 -0.09 8.25
CA LYS A 216 23.80 -0.75 9.37
C LYS A 216 22.89 -1.76 10.09
N LEU A 217 21.68 -1.36 10.44
CA LEU A 217 20.74 -2.15 11.22
C LEU A 217 20.30 -3.39 10.44
N TYR A 218 19.72 -3.20 9.25
CA TYR A 218 19.13 -4.28 8.48
C TYR A 218 20.14 -5.09 7.64
N LYS A 219 21.39 -4.65 7.57
CA LYS A 219 22.49 -5.49 7.12
C LYS A 219 22.88 -6.53 8.18
N ALA A 220 22.84 -6.16 9.46
CA ALA A 220 23.14 -7.04 10.57
C ALA A 220 21.96 -7.99 10.88
N GLU A 221 20.74 -7.45 10.88
CA GLU A 221 19.52 -8.17 11.24
C GLU A 221 18.44 -7.90 10.16
N PRO A 222 18.49 -8.62 9.01
CA PRO A 222 17.46 -8.50 7.99
C PRO A 222 16.08 -8.90 8.53
N ASP A 223 15.06 -8.11 8.21
CA ASP A 223 13.70 -8.31 8.71
C ASP A 223 12.65 -8.20 7.59
N ILE A 224 11.66 -9.11 7.60
CA ILE A 224 10.62 -9.18 6.57
C ILE A 224 9.68 -7.96 6.61
N GLY A 225 9.43 -7.37 7.79
CA GLY A 225 8.61 -6.17 7.94
C GLY A 225 9.28 -4.92 7.36
N PHE A 226 10.63 -4.87 7.38
CA PHE A 226 11.39 -3.82 6.74
C PHE A 226 11.52 -4.01 5.23
N PHE A 227 11.56 -5.25 4.77
CA PHE A 227 12.02 -5.64 3.44
C PHE A 227 11.43 -4.79 2.30
N HIS A 228 10.10 -4.73 2.16
CA HIS A 228 9.48 -4.07 1.01
C HIS A 228 9.59 -2.53 1.09
N TRP A 229 9.29 -1.93 2.25
CA TRP A 229 9.43 -0.49 2.45
C TRP A 229 10.89 -0.04 2.33
N GLY A 230 11.79 -0.80 2.94
CA GLY A 230 13.22 -0.54 2.88
C GLY A 230 13.80 -0.63 1.47
N LEU A 231 13.37 -1.61 0.65
CA LEU A 231 13.82 -1.70 -0.75
C LEU A 231 13.28 -0.56 -1.62
N MET A 232 12.03 -0.14 -1.42
CA MET A 232 11.49 1.03 -2.11
C MET A 232 12.23 2.32 -1.74
N ALA A 233 12.54 2.51 -0.45
CA ALA A 233 13.35 3.62 0.02
C ALA A 233 14.78 3.56 -0.55
N THR A 234 15.43 2.39 -0.52
CA THR A 234 16.77 2.15 -1.07
C THR A 234 16.86 2.56 -2.55
N ALA A 235 15.88 2.13 -3.37
CA ALA A 235 15.83 2.45 -4.79
C ALA A 235 15.72 3.96 -5.03
N ARG A 236 14.85 4.66 -4.27
CA ARG A 236 14.70 6.13 -4.34
C ARG A 236 15.94 6.86 -3.90
N ARG A 237 16.51 6.47 -2.74
CA ARG A 237 17.72 7.08 -2.20
C ARG A 237 18.91 6.93 -3.14
N TYR A 238 19.08 5.75 -3.72
CA TYR A 238 20.08 5.59 -4.79
C TYR A 238 19.80 6.52 -5.99
N GLY A 239 18.54 6.65 -6.39
CA GLY A 239 18.15 7.58 -7.44
C GLY A 239 18.59 9.02 -7.15
N GLN A 240 18.53 9.46 -5.89
CA GLN A 240 18.85 10.80 -5.42
C GLN A 240 20.36 11.02 -5.21
N THR A 241 21.04 10.05 -4.58
CA THR A 241 22.43 10.21 -4.11
C THR A 241 23.49 9.56 -5.00
N LYS A 242 23.13 8.54 -5.76
CA LYS A 242 24.03 7.65 -6.50
C LYS A 242 25.02 6.89 -5.58
N ASP A 243 24.72 6.78 -4.30
CA ASP A 243 25.56 6.07 -3.35
C ASP A 243 25.51 4.56 -3.62
N ILE A 244 26.66 4.01 -4.00
CA ILE A 244 26.80 2.58 -4.33
C ILE A 244 26.51 1.67 -3.12
N GLN A 245 26.71 2.15 -1.89
CA GLN A 245 26.43 1.36 -0.69
C GLN A 245 24.93 0.99 -0.58
N LEU A 246 24.04 1.85 -1.07
CA LEU A 246 22.61 1.56 -1.13
C LEU A 246 22.29 0.42 -2.11
N ILE A 247 22.99 0.34 -3.26
CA ILE A 247 22.83 -0.80 -4.18
C ILE A 247 23.33 -2.09 -3.55
N GLU A 248 24.51 -2.05 -2.91
CA GLU A 248 25.07 -3.22 -2.22
C GLU A 248 24.12 -3.72 -1.12
N PHE A 249 23.56 -2.78 -0.36
CA PHE A 249 22.56 -3.10 0.64
C PHE A 249 21.30 -3.72 0.03
N GLY A 250 20.74 -3.10 -1.02
CA GLY A 250 19.57 -3.65 -1.73
C GLY A 250 19.84 -5.06 -2.28
N ALA A 251 21.04 -5.29 -2.88
CA ALA A 251 21.44 -6.60 -3.36
C ALA A 251 21.53 -7.65 -2.24
N GLN A 252 22.06 -7.25 -1.06
CA GLN A 252 22.13 -8.14 0.10
C GLN A 252 20.73 -8.49 0.62
N GLN A 253 19.83 -7.50 0.76
CA GLN A 253 18.45 -7.74 1.19
C GLN A 253 17.71 -8.68 0.23
N VAL A 254 17.83 -8.46 -1.07
CA VAL A 254 17.24 -9.34 -2.10
C VAL A 254 17.82 -10.75 -2.02
N ASN A 255 19.14 -10.89 -1.91
CA ASN A 255 19.74 -12.21 -1.80
C ASN A 255 19.26 -12.93 -0.54
N HIS A 256 19.26 -12.27 0.62
CA HIS A 256 18.77 -12.85 1.88
C HIS A 256 17.29 -13.24 1.79
N PHE A 257 16.44 -12.41 1.15
CA PHE A 257 15.05 -12.77 0.91
C PHE A 257 14.92 -14.06 0.10
N LEU A 258 15.68 -14.19 -0.99
CA LEU A 258 15.62 -15.34 -1.90
C LEU A 258 16.28 -16.62 -1.37
N THR A 259 17.10 -16.53 -0.31
CA THR A 259 17.84 -17.69 0.25
C THR A 259 17.40 -18.10 1.65
N GLU A 260 16.90 -17.15 2.46
CA GLU A 260 16.61 -17.38 3.89
C GLU A 260 15.17 -17.05 4.27
N MET A 261 14.69 -15.83 3.97
CA MET A 261 13.35 -15.40 4.41
C MET A 261 12.24 -16.13 3.66
N ARG A 262 12.34 -16.20 2.33
CA ARG A 262 11.35 -16.80 1.42
C ARG A 262 12.06 -17.57 0.31
N PRO A 263 12.84 -18.62 0.63
CA PRO A 263 13.60 -19.37 -0.36
C PRO A 263 12.67 -20.13 -1.34
N ASN A 264 11.54 -20.60 -0.84
CA ASN A 264 10.56 -21.33 -1.64
C ASN A 264 9.48 -20.39 -2.15
N PHE A 265 8.98 -20.71 -3.34
CA PHE A 265 7.77 -20.09 -3.88
C PHE A 265 6.55 -20.71 -3.18
N ASP A 266 5.66 -19.84 -2.69
CA ASP A 266 4.41 -20.24 -2.05
C ASP A 266 3.24 -19.90 -2.97
N GLU A 267 2.54 -20.92 -3.44
CA GLU A 267 1.43 -20.78 -4.40
C GLU A 267 0.12 -20.35 -3.74
N GLU A 268 0.02 -20.43 -2.42
CA GLU A 268 -1.24 -20.29 -1.69
C GLU A 268 -1.46 -18.91 -1.08
N VAL A 269 -0.38 -18.15 -0.83
CA VAL A 269 -0.43 -16.88 -0.08
C VAL A 269 -0.15 -15.68 -0.98
N ASN A 270 -0.94 -14.61 -0.82
CA ASN A 270 -0.69 -13.32 -1.46
C ASN A 270 0.65 -12.72 -0.98
N SER A 271 1.47 -12.31 -1.93
CA SER A 271 2.82 -11.80 -1.68
C SER A 271 3.09 -10.43 -2.31
N CYS A 272 2.04 -9.71 -2.71
CA CYS A 272 2.16 -8.43 -3.40
C CYS A 272 3.06 -7.43 -2.65
N TYR A 273 3.00 -7.39 -1.31
CA TYR A 273 3.87 -6.52 -0.50
C TYR A 273 5.37 -6.80 -0.74
N SER A 274 5.76 -8.07 -0.90
CA SER A 274 7.17 -8.38 -1.23
C SER A 274 7.53 -7.97 -2.65
N VAL A 275 6.58 -8.12 -3.60
CA VAL A 275 6.79 -7.74 -5.00
C VAL A 275 7.00 -6.24 -5.15
N GLU A 276 6.32 -5.39 -4.38
CA GLU A 276 6.53 -3.93 -4.40
C GLU A 276 7.99 -3.56 -4.21
N GLY A 277 8.62 -4.09 -3.17
CA GLY A 277 10.03 -3.85 -2.88
C GLY A 277 10.96 -4.44 -3.93
N MET A 278 10.69 -5.69 -4.35
CA MET A 278 11.48 -6.38 -5.38
C MET A 278 11.43 -5.63 -6.72
N ALA A 279 10.25 -5.20 -7.15
CA ALA A 279 10.08 -4.50 -8.42
C ALA A 279 10.69 -3.08 -8.39
N ALA A 280 10.66 -2.41 -7.23
CA ALA A 280 11.28 -1.10 -7.08
C ALA A 280 12.82 -1.15 -7.18
N VAL A 281 13.46 -2.18 -6.63
CA VAL A 281 14.93 -2.27 -6.60
C VAL A 281 15.52 -2.94 -7.85
N LEU A 282 14.76 -3.75 -8.58
CA LEU A 282 15.23 -4.47 -9.76
C LEU A 282 15.90 -3.56 -10.81
N PRO A 283 15.31 -2.41 -11.23
CA PRO A 283 15.94 -1.53 -12.23
C PRO A 283 17.28 -0.96 -11.77
N VAL A 284 17.46 -0.85 -10.45
CA VAL A 284 18.71 -0.37 -9.84
C VAL A 284 19.78 -1.44 -9.93
N LEU A 285 19.45 -2.69 -9.57
CA LEU A 285 20.37 -3.83 -9.64
C LEU A 285 20.80 -4.14 -11.08
N GLN A 286 19.91 -4.01 -12.05
CA GLN A 286 20.19 -4.24 -13.47
C GLN A 286 21.26 -3.29 -14.03
N LYS A 287 21.44 -2.11 -13.44
CA LYS A 287 22.46 -1.13 -13.86
C LYS A 287 23.87 -1.48 -13.39
N VAL A 288 24.02 -2.48 -12.52
CA VAL A 288 25.32 -2.85 -11.93
C VAL A 288 25.73 -4.24 -12.39
N PRO A 289 26.74 -4.38 -13.28
CA PRO A 289 27.10 -5.66 -13.92
C PRO A 289 27.34 -6.81 -12.94
N LYS A 290 27.96 -6.56 -11.80
CA LYS A 290 28.23 -7.61 -10.80
C LYS A 290 26.96 -8.19 -10.18
N HIS A 291 25.82 -7.51 -10.25
CA HIS A 291 24.52 -7.97 -9.75
C HIS A 291 23.63 -8.58 -10.83
N ALA A 292 24.12 -8.73 -12.08
CA ALA A 292 23.31 -9.22 -13.21
C ALA A 292 22.66 -10.59 -12.93
N ALA A 293 23.38 -11.53 -12.34
CA ALA A 293 22.82 -12.85 -11.99
C ALA A 293 21.73 -12.76 -10.91
N LEU A 294 21.93 -11.91 -9.91
CA LEU A 294 20.92 -11.67 -8.86
C LEU A 294 19.69 -10.98 -9.45
N ALA A 295 19.88 -9.98 -10.30
CA ALA A 295 18.79 -9.28 -10.99
C ALA A 295 17.96 -10.23 -11.87
N ALA A 296 18.60 -11.17 -12.58
CA ALA A 296 17.90 -12.20 -13.36
C ALA A 296 17.06 -13.13 -12.48
N ARG A 297 17.60 -13.59 -11.34
CA ARG A 297 16.85 -14.39 -10.35
C ARG A 297 15.66 -13.60 -9.78
N LEU A 298 15.88 -12.34 -9.41
CA LEU A 298 14.85 -11.45 -8.90
C LEU A 298 13.73 -11.23 -9.91
N HIS A 299 14.07 -10.96 -11.16
CA HIS A 299 13.12 -10.83 -12.27
C HIS A 299 12.25 -12.08 -12.42
N THR A 300 12.85 -13.27 -12.39
CA THR A 300 12.11 -14.55 -12.44
C THR A 300 11.15 -14.68 -11.26
N ARG A 301 11.62 -14.36 -10.04
CA ARG A 301 10.77 -14.41 -8.83
C ARG A 301 9.60 -13.43 -8.89
N ILE A 302 9.82 -12.19 -9.34
CA ILE A 302 8.74 -11.19 -9.51
C ILE A 302 7.66 -11.75 -10.46
N ARG A 303 8.04 -12.33 -11.59
CA ARG A 303 7.08 -12.91 -12.54
C ARG A 303 6.28 -14.07 -11.92
N GLN A 304 6.94 -14.97 -11.20
CA GLN A 304 6.27 -16.09 -10.52
C GLN A 304 5.25 -15.58 -9.49
N GLU A 305 5.67 -14.66 -8.62
CA GLU A 305 4.80 -14.09 -7.57
C GLU A 305 3.62 -13.33 -8.18
N MET A 306 3.86 -12.51 -9.21
CA MET A 306 2.77 -11.75 -9.83
C MET A 306 1.80 -12.63 -10.61
N ASN A 307 2.26 -13.65 -11.34
CA ASN A 307 1.37 -14.58 -12.02
C ASN A 307 0.43 -15.28 -11.02
N LYS A 308 0.94 -15.68 -9.87
CA LYS A 308 0.14 -16.23 -8.78
C LYS A 308 -0.84 -15.19 -8.21
N ASN A 309 -0.33 -14.00 -7.83
CA ASN A 309 -1.14 -12.96 -7.21
C ASN A 309 -2.27 -12.48 -8.13
N ILE A 310 -2.03 -12.40 -9.44
CA ILE A 310 -3.04 -12.10 -10.45
C ILE A 310 -4.19 -13.10 -10.41
N GLY A 311 -3.90 -14.39 -10.17
CA GLY A 311 -4.92 -15.43 -9.97
C GLY A 311 -5.76 -15.26 -8.70
N MET A 312 -5.31 -14.44 -7.76
CA MET A 312 -6.02 -14.10 -6.51
C MET A 312 -6.87 -12.82 -6.62
N GLN A 313 -6.86 -12.15 -7.78
CA GLN A 313 -7.74 -11.02 -8.02
C GLN A 313 -9.15 -11.48 -8.39
N ILE A 314 -10.14 -10.95 -7.70
CA ILE A 314 -11.55 -11.21 -8.03
C ILE A 314 -11.91 -10.51 -9.33
N THR A 315 -12.51 -11.26 -10.27
CA THR A 315 -12.96 -10.74 -11.56
C THR A 315 -14.48 -10.51 -11.58
N PRO A 316 -15.00 -9.67 -12.49
CA PRO A 316 -16.42 -9.30 -12.52
C PRO A 316 -17.40 -10.45 -12.80
N ASP A 317 -16.96 -11.51 -13.47
CA ASP A 317 -17.76 -12.69 -13.84
C ASP A 317 -17.58 -13.86 -12.86
N GLN A 318 -16.68 -13.72 -11.86
CA GLN A 318 -16.35 -14.76 -10.91
C GLN A 318 -17.49 -14.99 -9.90
N LYS A 319 -17.87 -16.25 -9.70
CA LYS A 319 -18.93 -16.66 -8.75
C LYS A 319 -18.46 -17.67 -7.70
N MET A 320 -17.23 -18.11 -7.81
CA MET A 320 -16.64 -19.09 -6.90
C MET A 320 -15.18 -18.72 -6.63
N LEU A 321 -14.73 -18.95 -5.39
CA LEU A 321 -13.31 -18.92 -5.04
C LEU A 321 -12.77 -20.36 -5.08
N VAL A 322 -11.60 -20.53 -5.68
CA VAL A 322 -10.82 -21.76 -5.59
C VAL A 322 -9.95 -21.65 -4.35
N LEU A 323 -10.02 -22.64 -3.48
CA LEU A 323 -9.29 -22.72 -2.22
C LEU A 323 -8.22 -23.81 -2.32
N VAL A 324 -7.40 -23.89 -1.28
CA VAL A 324 -6.38 -24.92 -1.11
C VAL A 324 -6.97 -26.33 -1.35
N GLY A 325 -6.21 -27.15 -2.08
CA GLY A 325 -6.61 -28.51 -2.44
C GLY A 325 -7.74 -28.58 -3.47
N GLY A 326 -7.98 -27.50 -4.23
CA GLY A 326 -9.01 -27.46 -5.28
C GLY A 326 -10.45 -27.37 -4.77
N ARG A 327 -10.64 -27.16 -3.47
CA ARG A 327 -11.98 -26.91 -2.91
C ARG A 327 -12.53 -25.61 -3.47
N THR A 328 -13.84 -25.52 -3.57
CA THR A 328 -14.51 -24.30 -4.05
C THR A 328 -15.44 -23.73 -2.98
N LEU A 329 -15.47 -22.42 -2.85
CA LEU A 329 -16.43 -21.67 -2.06
C LEU A 329 -17.35 -20.91 -3.01
N SER A 330 -18.64 -21.25 -2.99
CA SER A 330 -19.65 -20.48 -3.74
C SER A 330 -19.89 -19.15 -3.04
N ALA A 331 -19.66 -18.05 -3.76
CA ALA A 331 -19.85 -16.71 -3.24
C ALA A 331 -20.45 -15.84 -4.36
N PRO A 332 -21.79 -15.88 -4.51
CA PRO A 332 -22.48 -15.17 -5.60
C PRO A 332 -22.33 -13.66 -5.54
N GLU A 333 -21.87 -13.12 -4.40
CA GLU A 333 -21.57 -11.70 -4.20
C GLU A 333 -20.19 -11.29 -4.74
N LEU A 334 -19.32 -12.21 -5.14
CA LEU A 334 -17.96 -11.90 -5.65
C LEU A 334 -17.92 -10.77 -6.68
N PRO A 335 -18.84 -10.68 -7.66
CA PRO A 335 -18.81 -9.58 -8.62
C PRO A 335 -18.85 -8.18 -7.99
N ARG A 336 -19.38 -8.05 -6.77
CA ARG A 336 -19.38 -6.78 -6.03
C ARG A 336 -17.99 -6.36 -5.53
N TYR A 337 -17.08 -7.32 -5.44
CA TYR A 337 -15.72 -7.14 -4.96
C TYR A 337 -14.70 -7.26 -6.10
N ALA A 338 -15.16 -7.17 -7.35
CA ALA A 338 -14.29 -7.22 -8.51
C ALA A 338 -13.17 -6.18 -8.40
N GLY A 339 -11.92 -6.62 -8.60
CA GLY A 339 -10.72 -5.83 -8.39
C GLY A 339 -10.01 -6.05 -7.06
N ALA A 340 -10.72 -6.55 -6.04
CA ALA A 340 -10.09 -6.94 -4.78
C ALA A 340 -9.13 -8.12 -4.96
N PHE A 341 -8.13 -8.18 -4.09
CA PHE A 341 -7.24 -9.35 -3.96
C PHE A 341 -7.50 -10.06 -2.65
N ILE A 342 -7.63 -11.39 -2.70
CA ILE A 342 -7.74 -12.21 -1.50
C ILE A 342 -6.37 -12.37 -0.82
N ASN A 343 -6.39 -12.65 0.50
CA ASN A 343 -5.18 -12.91 1.30
C ASN A 343 -4.43 -14.15 0.87
N GLY A 344 -5.17 -15.19 0.52
CA GLY A 344 -4.62 -16.47 0.10
C GLY A 344 -5.72 -17.50 -0.16
N LEU A 345 -5.33 -18.63 -0.71
CA LEU A 345 -6.27 -19.73 -1.02
C LEU A 345 -6.74 -20.44 0.26
N ASP A 346 -5.99 -20.35 1.35
CA ASP A 346 -6.36 -20.88 2.68
C ASP A 346 -7.24 -19.89 3.47
N ARG A 347 -7.18 -18.59 3.12
CA ARG A 347 -7.87 -17.49 3.80
C ARG A 347 -8.60 -16.61 2.79
N PRO A 348 -9.82 -16.99 2.38
CA PRO A 348 -10.60 -16.25 1.39
C PRO A 348 -11.19 -14.97 2.00
N GLN A 349 -10.33 -14.06 2.38
CA GLN A 349 -10.64 -12.73 2.91
C GLN A 349 -10.05 -11.68 1.98
N ILE A 350 -10.77 -10.58 1.80
CA ILE A 350 -10.22 -9.37 1.20
C ILE A 350 -10.01 -8.34 2.30
N ARG A 351 -8.89 -7.63 2.25
CA ARG A 351 -8.58 -6.52 3.14
C ARG A 351 -7.96 -5.40 2.33
N ILE A 352 -8.13 -4.17 2.78
CA ILE A 352 -7.72 -2.99 2.00
C ILE A 352 -6.24 -3.01 1.64
N ASP A 353 -5.36 -3.47 2.54
CA ASP A 353 -3.92 -3.55 2.30
C ASP A 353 -3.54 -4.62 1.25
N PHE A 354 -4.24 -5.75 1.18
CA PHE A 354 -3.96 -6.74 0.13
C PHE A 354 -4.17 -6.14 -1.26
N THR A 355 -5.28 -5.41 -1.44
CA THR A 355 -5.54 -4.74 -2.73
C THR A 355 -4.60 -3.57 -2.97
N GLN A 356 -4.28 -2.77 -1.94
CA GLN A 356 -3.32 -1.68 -2.04
C GLN A 356 -1.93 -2.17 -2.46
N HIS A 357 -1.39 -3.19 -1.78
CA HIS A 357 -0.09 -3.76 -2.13
C HIS A 357 -0.09 -4.37 -3.52
N CYS A 358 -1.19 -5.06 -3.91
CA CYS A 358 -1.28 -5.64 -5.25
C CYS A 358 -1.42 -4.57 -6.33
N LEU A 359 -2.15 -3.48 -6.10
CA LEU A 359 -2.19 -2.34 -7.02
C LEU A 359 -0.79 -1.76 -7.25
N SER A 360 -0.07 -1.48 -6.18
CA SER A 360 1.30 -0.98 -6.25
C SER A 360 2.27 -1.98 -6.92
N ALA A 361 2.12 -3.27 -6.62
CA ALA A 361 2.91 -4.33 -7.25
C ALA A 361 2.63 -4.45 -8.75
N LEU A 362 1.37 -4.37 -9.19
CA LEU A 362 1.00 -4.34 -10.61
C LEU A 362 1.69 -3.19 -11.34
N LEU A 363 1.55 -1.95 -10.82
CA LEU A 363 2.14 -0.76 -11.40
C LEU A 363 3.67 -0.84 -11.53
N LYS A 364 4.36 -1.40 -10.53
CA LYS A 364 5.82 -1.52 -10.53
C LYS A 364 6.33 -2.70 -11.35
N SER A 365 5.56 -3.76 -11.47
CA SER A 365 5.99 -4.99 -12.14
C SER A 365 5.52 -5.10 -13.60
N GLU A 366 4.63 -4.24 -14.07
CA GLU A 366 4.12 -4.23 -15.44
C GLU A 366 5.23 -4.43 -16.50
N PRO A 367 6.38 -3.69 -16.46
CA PRO A 367 7.45 -3.84 -17.46
C PRO A 367 8.09 -5.23 -17.49
N TYR A 368 7.87 -6.05 -16.47
CA TYR A 368 8.50 -7.38 -16.31
C TYR A 368 7.57 -8.54 -16.62
N LEU A 369 6.26 -8.28 -16.78
CA LEU A 369 5.25 -9.34 -16.93
C LEU A 369 5.05 -9.75 -18.40
N GLY A 370 5.41 -8.89 -19.36
CA GLY A 370 5.16 -9.11 -20.77
C GLY A 370 3.67 -9.04 -21.13
N ASP A 371 3.36 -9.16 -22.41
CA ASP A 371 1.98 -9.31 -22.88
C ASP A 371 1.45 -10.67 -22.38
N GLN A 372 0.63 -10.66 -21.33
CA GLN A 372 -0.01 -11.86 -20.77
C GLN A 372 -1.34 -12.13 -21.45
#